data_f774b5c3bc6c785c511acce6d5a868c3
#
_entry.id   f774b5c3bc6c785c511acce6d5a868c3
#
_cell.length_a   1.000
_cell.length_b   1.000
_cell.length_c   1.000
_cell.angle_alpha   90.00
_cell.angle_beta   90.00
_cell.angle_gamma   90.00
#
_symmetry.space_group_name_H-M   'P 1'
#
loop_
_entity.id
_entity.type
_entity.pdbx_description
1 polymer ?
#
loop_
_entity_poly.entity_id
_entity_poly.type
_entity_poly.pdbx_seq_one_letter_code
_entity_poly.pdbx_strand_id
1 'polypeptide(L)'
;MTNSLNVANALRELEQEPVLLMTGGTWDPHSESFQGQVAEQVLRSYDFDQLFIGADGLDLARGTTTFNELLGLSRVMAEVAREVIVMLEADKVGRRMPNLELPWGSIHTLITDERLEPEVREQILARGTRLVCAAVENR
;
A
#
# COMPACT_ATOMS: atom_id res chain seq x y z
N MET A 1 11.33 -0.05 -7.22
CA MET A 1 11.21 1.42 -7.09
C MET A 1 10.45 1.78 -5.83
N THR A 2 10.79 2.86 -5.18
CA THR A 2 10.07 3.36 -3.99
C THR A 2 10.04 4.90 -3.99
N ASN A 3 9.04 5.46 -3.33
CA ASN A 3 8.96 6.90 -3.01
C ASN A 3 9.30 7.18 -1.54
N SER A 4 9.59 6.14 -0.75
CA SER A 4 9.88 6.22 0.68
C SER A 4 11.38 6.24 0.94
N LEU A 5 11.86 7.28 1.61
CA LEU A 5 13.27 7.36 2.01
C LEU A 5 13.62 6.26 3.02
N ASN A 6 12.72 5.94 3.94
CA ASN A 6 12.92 4.89 4.94
C ASN A 6 13.05 3.51 4.30
N VAL A 7 12.21 3.20 3.31
CA VAL A 7 12.31 1.94 2.56
C VAL A 7 13.60 1.88 1.76
N ALA A 8 13.98 2.98 1.10
CA ALA A 8 15.23 3.04 0.36
C ALA A 8 16.45 2.79 1.26
N ASN A 9 16.48 3.40 2.44
CA ASN A 9 17.56 3.19 3.40
C ASN A 9 17.62 1.74 3.89
N ALA A 10 16.47 1.13 4.18
CA ALA A 10 16.42 -0.27 4.61
C ALA A 10 16.93 -1.23 3.51
N LEU A 11 16.57 -0.99 2.26
CA LEU A 11 17.02 -1.81 1.12
C LEU A 11 18.52 -1.72 0.86
N ARG A 12 19.14 -0.56 1.15
CA ARG A 12 20.58 -0.37 1.00
C ARG A 12 21.41 -1.15 2.02
N GLU A 13 20.82 -1.55 3.14
CA GLU A 13 21.50 -2.29 4.21
C GLU A 13 21.48 -3.81 4.00
N LEU A 14 20.78 -4.30 2.96
CA LEU A 14 20.74 -5.72 2.64
C LEU A 14 22.09 -6.21 2.10
N GLU A 15 22.50 -7.40 2.49
CA GLU A 15 23.75 -8.03 2.00
C GLU A 15 23.79 -8.16 0.48
N GLN A 16 22.64 -8.49 -0.11
CA GLN A 16 22.45 -8.49 -1.56
C GLN A 16 21.64 -7.25 -1.94
N GLU A 17 22.34 -6.17 -2.18
CA GLU A 17 21.71 -4.90 -2.51
C GLU A 17 20.92 -4.99 -3.83
N PRO A 18 19.61 -4.74 -3.81
CA PRO A 18 18.79 -4.76 -5.03
C PRO A 18 19.06 -3.53 -5.88
N VAL A 19 18.66 -3.58 -7.14
CA VAL A 19 18.59 -2.38 -7.98
C VAL A 19 17.51 -1.47 -7.40
N LEU A 20 17.94 -0.33 -6.88
CA LEU A 20 17.08 0.63 -6.21
C LEU A 20 16.82 1.85 -7.10
N LEU A 21 15.53 2.11 -7.36
CA LEU A 21 15.08 3.30 -8.07
C LEU A 21 14.18 4.13 -7.13
N MET A 22 14.41 5.44 -7.13
CA MET A 22 13.58 6.41 -6.41
C MET A 22 12.71 7.17 -7.40
N THR A 23 11.47 7.47 -7.01
CA THR A 23 10.58 8.27 -7.84
C THR A 23 11.02 9.72 -7.96
N GLY A 24 11.72 10.23 -6.93
CA GLY A 24 11.89 11.66 -6.79
C GLY A 24 10.55 12.37 -6.57
N GLY A 25 10.52 13.66 -6.77
CA GLY A 25 9.33 14.49 -6.58
C GLY A 25 9.44 15.45 -5.41
N THR A 26 8.31 15.83 -4.84
CA THR A 26 8.23 16.76 -3.71
C THR A 26 8.17 16.01 -2.39
N TRP A 27 9.02 16.38 -1.47
CA TRP A 27 9.01 15.79 -0.12
C TRP A 27 7.74 16.16 0.64
N ASP A 28 7.06 15.15 1.15
CA ASP A 28 5.91 15.30 2.03
C ASP A 28 6.28 14.83 3.45
N PRO A 29 6.37 15.76 4.42
CA PRO A 29 6.75 15.40 5.79
C PRO A 29 5.69 14.58 6.54
N HIS A 30 4.42 14.62 6.11
CA HIS A 30 3.34 13.85 6.75
C HIS A 30 3.47 12.35 6.44
N SER A 31 3.70 12.02 5.18
CA SER A 31 3.89 10.62 4.76
C SER A 31 5.35 10.17 4.77
N GLU A 32 6.29 11.09 5.05
CA GLU A 32 7.73 10.85 4.98
C GLU A 32 8.15 10.20 3.64
N SER A 33 7.59 10.73 2.57
CA SER A 33 7.79 10.20 1.22
C SER A 33 7.74 11.30 0.17
N PHE A 34 8.15 10.96 -1.04
CA PHE A 34 8.08 11.86 -2.19
C PHE A 34 6.73 11.71 -2.88
N GLN A 35 6.12 12.83 -3.24
CA GLN A 35 4.81 12.95 -3.86
C GLN A 35 4.85 13.88 -5.07
N GLY A 36 3.72 14.03 -5.74
CA GLY A 36 3.49 15.03 -6.77
C GLY A 36 3.71 14.55 -8.20
N GLN A 37 3.58 15.47 -9.14
CA GLN A 37 3.52 15.15 -10.58
C GLN A 37 4.81 14.54 -11.11
N VAL A 38 5.97 14.96 -10.63
CA VAL A 38 7.26 14.38 -11.06
C VAL A 38 7.33 12.90 -10.70
N ALA A 39 6.95 12.53 -9.47
CA ALA A 39 6.89 11.13 -9.04
C ALA A 39 5.89 10.33 -9.88
N GLU A 40 4.72 10.87 -10.17
CA GLU A 40 3.71 10.24 -11.01
C GLU A 40 4.21 9.99 -12.43
N GLN A 41 4.89 10.97 -13.04
CA GLN A 41 5.46 10.85 -14.40
C GLN A 41 6.54 9.77 -14.46
N VAL A 42 7.40 9.70 -13.44
CA VAL A 42 8.43 8.66 -13.34
C VAL A 42 7.78 7.28 -13.28
N LEU A 43 6.78 7.10 -12.43
CA LEU A 43 6.06 5.83 -12.32
C LEU A 43 5.40 5.41 -13.63
N ARG A 44 4.78 6.33 -14.37
CA ARG A 44 4.14 6.04 -15.65
C ARG A 44 5.10 5.61 -16.76
N SER A 45 6.40 5.83 -16.56
CA SER A 45 7.43 5.34 -17.48
C SER A 45 7.81 3.88 -17.28
N TYR A 46 7.24 3.21 -16.28
CA TYR A 46 7.54 1.83 -15.92
C TYR A 46 6.28 0.96 -15.91
N ASP A 47 6.49 -0.34 -15.98
CA ASP A 47 5.51 -1.39 -15.75
C ASP A 47 6.07 -2.31 -14.67
N PHE A 48 5.35 -2.47 -13.56
CA PHE A 48 5.81 -3.23 -12.41
C PHE A 48 5.01 -4.52 -12.24
N ASP A 49 5.68 -5.57 -11.79
CA ASP A 49 5.02 -6.84 -11.50
C ASP A 49 4.16 -6.74 -10.24
N GLN A 50 4.67 -6.09 -9.19
CA GLN A 50 4.02 -6.01 -7.89
C GLN A 50 4.16 -4.63 -7.27
N LEU A 51 3.07 -4.17 -6.66
CA LEU A 51 3.05 -3.02 -5.76
C LEU A 51 2.80 -3.52 -4.34
N PHE A 52 3.69 -3.13 -3.43
CA PHE A 52 3.47 -3.25 -1.99
C PHE A 52 3.16 -1.87 -1.44
N ILE A 53 1.97 -1.69 -0.90
CA ILE A 53 1.49 -0.40 -0.41
C ILE A 53 0.83 -0.56 0.96
N GLY A 54 1.18 0.34 1.89
CA GLY A 54 0.49 0.45 3.17
C GLY A 54 -0.84 1.18 3.04
N ALA A 55 -1.63 1.16 4.10
CA ALA A 55 -2.89 1.89 4.17
C ALA A 55 -3.14 2.42 5.59
N ASP A 56 -3.81 3.56 5.69
CA ASP A 56 -4.22 4.15 6.98
C ASP A 56 -5.47 3.48 7.55
N GLY A 57 -6.33 3.00 6.68
CA GLY A 57 -7.53 2.28 7.05
C GLY A 57 -8.08 1.46 5.89
N LEU A 58 -8.97 0.54 6.21
CA LEU A 58 -9.67 -0.29 5.23
C LEU A 58 -11.17 -0.26 5.54
N ASP A 59 -11.92 0.38 4.65
CA ASP A 59 -13.37 0.35 4.67
C ASP A 59 -13.85 -0.93 3.95
N LEU A 60 -14.58 -1.78 4.65
CA LEU A 60 -15.04 -3.05 4.11
C LEU A 60 -15.98 -2.89 2.91
N ALA A 61 -16.65 -1.75 2.78
CA ALA A 61 -17.51 -1.45 1.65
C ALA A 61 -16.76 -0.85 0.45
N ARG A 62 -15.79 0.05 0.70
CA ARG A 62 -15.18 0.88 -0.36
C ARG A 62 -13.78 0.43 -0.77
N GLY A 63 -12.90 0.11 0.17
CA GLY A 63 -11.48 -0.16 -0.05
C GLY A 63 -10.56 0.59 0.93
N THR A 64 -9.32 0.87 0.55
CA THR A 64 -8.41 1.61 1.44
C THR A 64 -8.81 3.07 1.58
N THR A 65 -8.68 3.60 2.79
CA THR A 65 -9.12 4.94 3.15
C THR A 65 -8.04 5.71 3.89
N THR A 66 -8.08 7.03 3.78
CA THR A 66 -7.11 7.93 4.38
C THR A 66 -7.72 9.30 4.66
N PHE A 67 -7.10 10.09 5.55
CA PHE A 67 -7.37 11.52 5.68
C PHE A 67 -6.59 12.38 4.67
N ASN A 68 -5.59 11.80 4.01
CA ASN A 68 -4.80 12.53 3.04
C ASN A 68 -5.59 12.77 1.75
N GLU A 69 -5.56 13.99 1.27
CA GLU A 69 -6.18 14.38 0.00
C GLU A 69 -5.25 14.16 -1.21
N LEU A 70 -3.95 13.94 -0.97
CA LEU A 70 -2.96 13.71 -2.02
C LEU A 70 -2.98 12.24 -2.47
N LEU A 71 -3.98 11.87 -3.25
CA LEU A 71 -4.24 10.48 -3.66
C LEU A 71 -3.63 10.11 -5.02
N GLY A 72 -3.14 11.09 -5.77
CA GLY A 72 -2.70 10.90 -7.15
C GLY A 72 -1.63 9.85 -7.30
N LEU A 73 -0.61 9.87 -6.44
CA LEU A 73 0.51 8.95 -6.53
C LEU A 73 0.12 7.50 -6.27
N SER A 74 -0.67 7.23 -5.22
CA SER A 74 -1.14 5.89 -4.90
C SER A 74 -1.94 5.27 -6.03
N ARG A 75 -2.77 6.07 -6.68
CA ARG A 75 -3.56 5.65 -7.84
C ARG A 75 -2.69 5.30 -9.04
N VAL A 76 -1.68 6.12 -9.32
CA VAL A 76 -0.71 5.83 -10.39
C VAL A 76 0.09 4.58 -10.08
N MET A 77 0.53 4.40 -8.83
CA MET A 77 1.20 3.16 -8.40
C MET A 77 0.37 1.92 -8.72
N ALA A 78 -0.92 1.97 -8.41
CA ALA A 78 -1.83 0.85 -8.68
C ALA A 78 -2.05 0.63 -10.19
N GLU A 79 -2.12 1.69 -10.98
CA GLU A 79 -2.31 1.62 -12.44
C GLU A 79 -1.13 0.96 -13.16
N VAL A 80 0.10 1.21 -12.69
CA VAL A 80 1.33 0.71 -13.35
C VAL A 80 1.82 -0.63 -12.80
N ALA A 81 1.11 -1.23 -11.86
CA ALA A 81 1.42 -2.53 -11.28
C ALA A 81 0.42 -3.61 -11.72
N ARG A 82 0.92 -4.80 -12.01
CA ARG A 82 0.08 -5.94 -12.39
C ARG A 82 -0.64 -6.56 -11.20
N GLU A 83 0.02 -6.56 -10.03
CA GLU A 83 -0.55 -7.05 -8.79
C GLU A 83 -0.40 -5.99 -7.69
N VAL A 84 -1.50 -5.64 -7.05
CA VAL A 84 -1.54 -4.69 -5.95
C VAL A 84 -1.70 -5.44 -4.64
N ILE A 85 -0.72 -5.31 -3.76
CA ILE A 85 -0.66 -5.95 -2.45
C ILE A 85 -0.73 -4.87 -1.39
N VAL A 86 -1.84 -4.82 -0.67
CA VAL A 86 -2.04 -3.89 0.45
C VAL A 86 -1.60 -4.55 1.74
N MET A 87 -0.82 -3.83 2.53
CA MET A 87 -0.34 -4.29 3.84
C MET A 87 -0.83 -3.35 4.93
N LEU A 88 -1.55 -3.87 5.91
CA LEU A 88 -1.95 -3.10 7.08
C LEU A 88 -2.19 -4.01 8.29
N GLU A 89 -2.01 -3.43 9.47
CA GLU A 89 -2.33 -4.09 10.73
C GLU A 89 -3.84 -4.31 10.89
N ALA A 90 -4.24 -5.38 11.57
CA ALA A 90 -5.64 -5.76 11.72
C ALA A 90 -6.49 -4.69 12.41
N ASP A 91 -5.91 -3.89 13.29
CA ASP A 91 -6.62 -2.79 13.97
C ASP A 91 -7.02 -1.64 13.05
N LYS A 92 -6.43 -1.56 11.86
CA LYS A 92 -6.80 -0.59 10.82
C LYS A 92 -7.93 -1.09 9.92
N VAL A 93 -8.26 -2.36 9.97
CA VAL A 93 -9.38 -2.93 9.21
C VAL A 93 -10.69 -2.48 9.83
N GLY A 94 -11.58 -1.94 9.00
CA GLY A 94 -12.84 -1.34 9.42
C GLY A 94 -12.77 0.17 9.67
N ARG A 95 -11.61 0.80 9.58
CA ARG A 95 -11.48 2.26 9.67
C ARG A 95 -12.05 2.93 8.43
N ARG A 96 -13.06 3.73 8.66
CA ARG A 96 -13.75 4.51 7.62
C ARG A 96 -13.25 5.94 7.67
N MET A 97 -12.35 6.28 6.77
CA MET A 97 -11.85 7.65 6.63
C MET A 97 -12.50 8.34 5.43
N PRO A 98 -12.46 9.68 5.35
CA PRO A 98 -13.23 10.40 4.33
C PRO A 98 -12.78 10.12 2.89
N ASN A 99 -11.48 9.93 2.67
CA ASN A 99 -10.95 9.80 1.31
C ASN A 99 -10.72 8.33 0.94
N LEU A 100 -11.28 7.91 -0.17
CA LEU A 100 -11.00 6.60 -0.76
C LEU A 100 -9.68 6.68 -1.53
N GLU A 101 -8.71 5.85 -1.14
CA GLU A 101 -7.42 5.78 -1.80
C GLU A 101 -7.44 4.74 -2.94
N LEU A 102 -7.66 3.47 -2.63
CA LEU A 102 -7.79 2.40 -3.61
C LEU A 102 -9.12 1.65 -3.41
N PRO A 103 -9.96 1.56 -4.45
CA PRO A 103 -11.17 0.76 -4.37
C PRO A 103 -10.82 -0.73 -4.33
N TRP A 104 -11.73 -1.57 -3.81
CA TRP A 104 -11.54 -3.02 -3.75
C TRP A 104 -11.16 -3.64 -5.08
N GLY A 105 -11.71 -3.15 -6.19
CA GLY A 105 -11.39 -3.64 -7.53
C GLY A 105 -9.92 -3.48 -7.94
N SER A 106 -9.19 -2.61 -7.28
CA SER A 106 -7.74 -2.40 -7.52
C SER A 106 -6.85 -3.24 -6.59
N ILE A 107 -7.42 -3.97 -5.64
CA ILE A 107 -6.66 -4.71 -4.62
C ILE A 107 -6.71 -6.21 -4.93
N HIS A 108 -5.55 -6.81 -5.20
CA HIS A 108 -5.45 -8.24 -5.50
C HIS A 108 -5.22 -9.08 -4.25
N THR A 109 -4.38 -8.58 -3.34
CA THR A 109 -3.98 -9.27 -2.13
C THR A 109 -3.99 -8.31 -0.95
N LEU A 110 -4.50 -8.77 0.18
CA LEU A 110 -4.43 -8.07 1.46
C LEU A 110 -3.56 -8.89 2.41
N ILE A 111 -2.53 -8.27 2.94
CA ILE A 111 -1.71 -8.83 4.02
C ILE A 111 -2.05 -8.08 5.30
N THR A 112 -2.47 -8.81 6.30
CA THR A 112 -2.75 -8.29 7.63
C THR A 112 -2.20 -9.23 8.68
N ASP A 113 -2.63 -9.16 9.92
CA ASP A 113 -2.16 -10.03 10.98
C ASP A 113 -3.27 -10.93 11.54
N GLU A 114 -2.87 -11.89 12.39
CA GLU A 114 -3.74 -12.92 12.94
C GLU A 114 -4.83 -12.41 13.90
N ARG A 115 -4.76 -11.15 14.32
CA ARG A 115 -5.79 -10.52 15.17
C ARG A 115 -7.08 -10.20 14.41
N LEU A 116 -7.08 -10.37 13.08
CA LEU A 116 -8.26 -10.13 12.25
C LEU A 116 -9.40 -11.08 12.64
N GLU A 117 -10.57 -10.50 12.93
CA GLU A 117 -11.78 -11.25 13.29
C GLU A 117 -12.21 -12.24 12.20
N PRO A 118 -12.63 -13.48 12.54
CA PRO A 118 -13.03 -14.48 11.56
C PRO A 118 -14.14 -14.04 10.59
N GLU A 119 -15.12 -13.29 11.08
CA GLU A 119 -16.21 -12.77 10.25
C GLU A 119 -15.71 -11.77 9.21
N VAL A 120 -14.76 -10.95 9.58
CA VAL A 120 -14.12 -9.97 8.68
C VAL A 120 -13.28 -10.68 7.61
N ARG A 121 -12.58 -11.76 7.99
CA ARG A 121 -11.85 -12.62 7.03
C ARG A 121 -12.78 -13.14 5.94
N GLU A 122 -13.93 -13.67 6.33
CA GLU A 122 -14.93 -14.19 5.40
C GLU A 122 -15.44 -13.11 4.43
N GLN A 123 -15.69 -11.91 4.94
CA GLN A 123 -16.11 -10.78 4.11
C GLN A 123 -15.08 -10.38 3.07
N ILE A 124 -13.80 -10.36 3.45
CA ILE A 124 -12.70 -10.04 2.53
C ILE A 124 -12.55 -11.14 1.47
N LEU A 125 -12.55 -12.40 1.87
CA LEU A 125 -12.45 -13.55 0.96
C LEU A 125 -13.62 -13.60 -0.01
N ALA A 126 -14.84 -13.26 0.43
CA ALA A 126 -16.02 -13.23 -0.41
C ALA A 126 -15.93 -12.22 -1.56
N ARG A 127 -15.04 -11.22 -1.46
CA ARG A 127 -14.79 -10.27 -2.54
C ARG A 127 -13.84 -10.80 -3.62
N GLY A 128 -13.28 -11.99 -3.44
CA GLY A 128 -12.28 -12.55 -4.35
C GLY A 128 -10.86 -12.05 -4.11
N THR A 129 -10.63 -11.26 -3.06
CA THR A 129 -9.31 -10.78 -2.67
C THR A 129 -8.55 -11.89 -1.94
N ARG A 130 -7.30 -12.13 -2.33
CA ARG A 130 -6.40 -13.03 -1.59
C ARG A 130 -6.08 -12.42 -0.24
N LEU A 131 -6.15 -13.22 0.81
CA LEU A 131 -5.88 -12.79 2.19
C LEU A 131 -4.72 -13.58 2.78
N VAL A 132 -3.75 -12.86 3.33
CA VAL A 132 -2.63 -13.43 4.09
C VAL A 132 -2.66 -12.83 5.50
N CYS A 133 -2.76 -13.69 6.51
CA CYS A 133 -2.71 -13.28 7.92
C CYS A 133 -1.37 -13.71 8.52
N ALA A 134 -0.52 -12.75 8.81
CA ALA A 134 0.79 -12.99 9.42
C ALA A 134 0.66 -13.18 10.92
N ALA A 135 1.51 -14.04 11.49
CA ALA A 135 1.63 -14.16 12.93
C ALA A 135 2.20 -12.87 13.54
N VAL A 136 1.71 -12.50 14.71
CA VAL A 136 2.25 -11.38 15.47
C VAL A 136 3.40 -11.88 16.33
N GLU A 137 4.59 -11.36 16.11
CA GLU A 137 5.72 -11.64 17.00
C GLU A 137 5.49 -10.90 18.33
N ASN A 138 5.48 -11.68 19.40
CA ASN A 138 5.50 -11.11 20.74
C ASN A 138 6.89 -10.52 21.00
N ARG A 139 6.97 -9.22 20.98
CA ARG A 139 8.17 -8.49 21.39
C ARG A 139 8.20 -8.28 22.89
#